data_4a425b51de74f6220197f213c640d068
#
_entry.id   4a425b51de74f6220197f213c640d068
#
_cell.length_a   1.000
_cell.length_b   1.000
_cell.length_c   1.000
_cell.angle_alpha   90.00
_cell.angle_beta   90.00
_cell.angle_gamma   90.00
#
_symmetry.space_group_name_H-M   'P 1'
#
loop_
_entity.id
_entity.type
_entity.pdbx_description
1 polymer ?
#
loop_
_entity_poly.entity_id
_entity_poly.type
_entity_poly.pdbx_seq_one_letter_code
_entity_poly.pdbx_strand_id
1 'polypeptide(L)'
;RNLITVDKSNLWIDQDTKEFVSLVDSPEFEAAVKLYNNWYNEGLIPKDILTNTVTLPFQANMSSLMRGTCGTTLIENEPGLQTVVPEGKTAEYYISPDKPIYKNSYENTAFQVPVTSDKADRVAMFVNLLQKNTELANLFAYGIEGTDYELIDGKVSKINNDELFYEWMIYNVNISTPSTAYTDEFMEVYKNWDNGAKPSATFGFNIDYSNIKTEKAQIDSVWDELAKPMLAGLKDYDSNIDELRSALKAAGWDTYVAEIRKQYDEFLANK
;
A
#
# COMPACT_ATOMS: atom_id res chain seq x y z
N ARG A 1 0.68 5.27 -18.83
CA ARG A 1 1.15 3.89 -18.69
C ARG A 1 0.69 3.30 -17.36
N ASN A 2 0.60 1.99 -17.29
CA ASN A 2 0.26 1.25 -16.06
C ASN A 2 1.56 0.78 -15.40
N LEU A 3 2.23 1.68 -14.68
CA LEU A 3 3.50 1.40 -14.01
C LEU A 3 3.27 0.92 -12.58
N ILE A 4 3.93 -0.18 -12.19
CA ILE A 4 3.98 -0.67 -10.81
C ILE A 4 5.44 -0.73 -10.37
N THR A 5 5.71 -0.34 -9.14
CA THR A 5 7.06 -0.41 -8.56
C THR A 5 7.51 -1.87 -8.41
N VAL A 6 8.78 -2.10 -8.69
CA VAL A 6 9.44 -3.41 -8.50
C VAL A 6 10.20 -3.42 -7.17
N ASP A 7 10.85 -2.32 -6.80
CA ASP A 7 11.73 -2.23 -5.63
C ASP A 7 11.43 -1.07 -4.67
N LYS A 8 10.27 -0.40 -4.85
CA LYS A 8 9.82 0.76 -4.06
C LYS A 8 10.67 2.04 -4.24
N SER A 9 11.57 2.08 -5.21
CA SER A 9 12.37 3.27 -5.54
C SER A 9 12.29 3.61 -7.03
N ASN A 10 13.38 3.51 -7.74
CA ASN A 10 13.48 3.91 -9.14
C ASN A 10 13.08 2.82 -10.15
N LEU A 11 13.07 1.53 -9.76
CA LEU A 11 12.77 0.43 -10.69
C LEU A 11 11.28 0.12 -10.72
N TRP A 12 10.69 0.31 -11.88
CA TRP A 12 9.29 0.07 -12.15
C TRP A 12 9.12 -0.91 -13.31
N ILE A 13 7.94 -1.48 -13.46
CA ILE A 13 7.58 -2.34 -14.58
C ILE A 13 6.27 -1.87 -15.19
N ASP A 14 6.26 -1.74 -16.50
CA ASP A 14 5.05 -1.47 -17.27
C ASP A 14 4.21 -2.75 -17.36
N GLN A 15 2.97 -2.65 -16.90
CA GLN A 15 2.07 -3.82 -16.81
C GLN A 15 1.60 -4.33 -18.16
N ASP A 16 1.64 -3.48 -19.18
CA ASP A 16 1.18 -3.83 -20.53
C ASP A 16 2.33 -4.46 -21.35
N THR A 17 3.51 -3.84 -21.32
CA THR A 17 4.67 -4.30 -22.09
C THR A 17 5.57 -5.31 -21.37
N LYS A 18 5.48 -5.38 -20.03
CA LYS A 18 6.37 -6.15 -19.13
C LYS A 18 7.83 -5.68 -19.14
N GLU A 19 8.08 -4.49 -19.63
CA GLU A 19 9.39 -3.89 -19.64
C GLU A 19 9.70 -3.17 -18.34
N PHE A 20 10.95 -3.30 -17.88
CA PHE A 20 11.45 -2.53 -16.75
C PHE A 20 11.67 -1.08 -17.16
N VAL A 21 11.30 -0.17 -16.27
CA VAL A 21 11.36 1.27 -16.48
C VAL A 21 12.12 1.90 -15.32
N SER A 22 13.15 2.69 -15.64
CA SER A 22 13.71 3.65 -14.70
C SER A 22 12.71 4.79 -14.53
N LEU A 23 12.14 4.95 -13.33
CA LEU A 23 11.15 5.99 -13.08
C LEU A 23 11.73 7.38 -13.39
N VAL A 24 12.97 7.63 -12.98
CA VAL A 24 13.69 8.90 -13.20
C VAL A 24 13.81 9.27 -14.68
N ASP A 25 13.83 8.27 -15.57
CA ASP A 25 13.90 8.49 -17.03
C ASP A 25 12.52 8.50 -17.70
N SER A 26 11.47 8.45 -16.91
CA SER A 26 10.10 8.39 -17.41
C SER A 26 9.47 9.79 -17.52
N PRO A 27 8.58 10.02 -18.51
CA PRO A 27 7.81 11.24 -18.58
C PRO A 27 6.87 11.42 -17.39
N GLU A 28 6.49 10.34 -16.71
CA GLU A 28 5.67 10.38 -15.51
C GLU A 28 6.43 11.03 -14.33
N PHE A 29 7.72 10.74 -14.18
CA PHE A 29 8.57 11.37 -13.16
C PHE A 29 8.74 12.87 -13.42
N GLU A 30 9.06 13.24 -14.68
CA GLU A 30 9.16 14.65 -15.08
C GLU A 30 7.87 15.41 -14.77
N ALA A 31 6.73 14.87 -15.20
CA ALA A 31 5.43 15.50 -14.98
C ALA A 31 5.11 15.66 -13.49
N ALA A 32 5.39 14.63 -12.69
CA ALA A 32 5.16 14.66 -11.25
C ALA A 32 6.05 15.69 -10.55
N VAL A 33 7.35 15.72 -10.84
CA VAL A 33 8.28 16.67 -10.23
C VAL A 33 7.91 18.10 -10.58
N LYS A 34 7.62 18.39 -11.86
CA LYS A 34 7.20 19.74 -12.30
C LYS A 34 5.90 20.17 -11.61
N LEU A 35 4.93 19.26 -11.48
CA LEU A 35 3.66 19.53 -10.79
C LEU A 35 3.88 19.85 -9.30
N TYR A 36 4.64 19.00 -8.60
CA TYR A 36 4.89 19.18 -7.17
C TYR A 36 5.77 20.40 -6.87
N ASN A 37 6.74 20.72 -7.74
CA ASN A 37 7.52 21.94 -7.62
C ASN A 37 6.65 23.19 -7.79
N ASN A 38 5.71 23.17 -8.73
CA ASN A 38 4.74 24.25 -8.88
C ASN A 38 3.88 24.40 -7.62
N TRP A 39 3.30 23.32 -7.10
CA TRP A 39 2.50 23.34 -5.86
C TRP A 39 3.31 23.82 -4.64
N TYR A 40 4.57 23.44 -4.54
CA TYR A 40 5.45 23.92 -3.47
C TYR A 40 5.68 25.44 -3.57
N ASN A 41 5.92 25.94 -4.77
CA ASN A 41 6.12 27.37 -5.01
C ASN A 41 4.84 28.19 -4.78
N GLU A 42 3.68 27.64 -5.08
CA GLU A 42 2.37 28.22 -4.78
C GLU A 42 1.99 28.14 -3.29
N GLY A 43 2.76 27.44 -2.46
CA GLY A 43 2.48 27.28 -1.04
C GLY A 43 1.42 26.23 -0.72
N LEU A 44 1.07 25.37 -1.67
CA LEU A 44 0.13 24.27 -1.48
C LEU A 44 0.80 23.06 -0.78
N ILE A 45 2.11 22.95 -0.88
CA ILE A 45 2.91 21.95 -0.15
C ILE A 45 3.62 22.65 1.03
N PRO A 46 3.54 22.12 2.26
CA PRO A 46 4.21 22.68 3.43
C PRO A 46 5.72 22.82 3.23
N LYS A 47 6.29 23.93 3.69
CA LYS A 47 7.73 24.21 3.53
C LYS A 47 8.64 23.24 4.28
N ASP A 48 8.14 22.60 5.32
CA ASP A 48 8.81 21.62 6.18
C ASP A 48 8.49 20.16 5.83
N ILE A 49 7.93 19.89 4.65
CA ILE A 49 7.43 18.56 4.23
C ILE A 49 8.43 17.41 4.44
N LEU A 50 9.73 17.65 4.29
CA LEU A 50 10.77 16.63 4.50
C LEU A 50 11.23 16.49 5.95
N THR A 51 10.97 17.48 6.79
CA THR A 51 11.41 17.51 8.19
C THR A 51 10.27 17.38 9.17
N ASN A 52 9.05 17.48 8.67
CA ASN A 52 7.85 17.32 9.49
C ASN A 52 7.66 15.85 9.87
N THR A 53 7.92 15.57 11.15
CA THR A 53 7.73 14.24 11.75
C THR A 53 6.36 14.08 12.41
N VAL A 54 5.52 15.10 12.36
CA VAL A 54 4.18 15.04 12.94
C VAL A 54 3.32 14.16 12.04
N THR A 55 3.09 12.94 12.50
CA THR A 55 2.00 12.13 11.98
C THR A 55 0.71 12.77 12.44
N LEU A 56 0.14 13.62 11.58
CA LEU A 56 -1.18 14.16 11.86
C LEU A 56 -2.16 13.00 12.00
N PRO A 57 -3.00 12.98 13.01
CA PRO A 57 -4.08 12.02 13.11
C PRO A 57 -4.86 11.98 11.79
N PHE A 58 -5.35 10.82 11.42
CA PHE A 58 -6.14 10.66 10.19
C PHE A 58 -7.25 11.72 10.11
N GLN A 59 -7.90 12.01 11.23
CA GLN A 59 -8.93 13.03 11.37
C GLN A 59 -8.45 14.45 11.00
N ALA A 60 -7.26 14.83 11.42
CA ALA A 60 -6.73 16.17 11.13
C ALA A 60 -6.36 16.30 9.63
N ASN A 61 -5.93 15.23 9.00
CA ASN A 61 -5.67 15.21 7.56
C ASN A 61 -6.95 15.29 6.72
N MET A 62 -8.05 14.73 7.22
CA MET A 62 -9.34 14.74 6.53
C MET A 62 -10.05 16.09 6.57
N SER A 63 -9.72 16.96 7.53
CA SER A 63 -10.33 18.28 7.62
C SER A 63 -9.91 19.23 6.49
N SER A 64 -8.85 18.93 5.77
CA SER A 64 -8.25 19.83 4.78
C SER A 64 -8.15 19.27 3.36
N LEU A 65 -8.47 17.98 3.08
CA LEU A 65 -8.05 17.40 1.81
C LEU A 65 -8.90 16.28 1.24
N MET A 66 -8.99 16.32 -0.10
CA MET A 66 -9.09 15.12 -0.91
C MET A 66 -7.82 14.27 -0.68
N ARG A 67 -7.94 13.18 0.02
CA ARG A 67 -6.88 12.17 0.06
C ARG A 67 -6.96 11.38 -1.25
N GLY A 68 -6.00 11.58 -2.14
CA GLY A 68 -5.87 10.75 -3.32
C GLY A 68 -5.48 9.33 -2.91
N THR A 69 -6.44 8.47 -2.67
CA THR A 69 -6.22 7.03 -2.62
C THR A 69 -6.61 6.46 -3.97
N CYS A 70 -5.78 5.59 -4.50
CA CYS A 70 -6.08 4.89 -5.74
C CYS A 70 -7.18 3.88 -5.48
N GLY A 71 -8.33 4.21 -5.89
CA GLY A 71 -9.43 3.29 -5.81
C GLY A 71 -10.46 3.61 -6.91
N THR A 72 -11.46 2.80 -7.17
CA THR A 72 -12.36 2.94 -8.32
C THR A 72 -13.84 2.81 -8.01
N THR A 73 -14.33 3.12 -6.85
CA THR A 73 -15.78 3.13 -6.59
C THR A 73 -16.07 4.28 -5.66
N LEU A 74 -17.16 4.98 -5.91
CA LEU A 74 -17.72 5.85 -4.92
C LEU A 74 -18.32 4.96 -3.83
N ILE A 75 -17.72 4.96 -2.66
CA ILE A 75 -18.31 4.33 -1.49
C ILE A 75 -18.88 5.46 -0.66
N GLU A 76 -20.18 5.71 -0.85
CA GLU A 76 -20.91 6.60 0.02
C GLU A 76 -20.96 6.00 1.42
N ASN A 77 -20.70 6.83 2.42
CA ASN A 77 -20.87 6.48 3.84
C ASN A 77 -20.03 5.30 4.34
N GLU A 78 -18.78 5.17 3.91
CA GLU A 78 -17.85 4.28 4.60
C GLU A 78 -17.70 4.74 6.06
N PRO A 79 -18.07 3.92 7.07
CA PRO A 79 -18.25 4.38 8.44
C PRO A 79 -16.98 4.88 9.10
N GLY A 80 -15.85 4.23 8.83
CA GLY A 80 -14.55 4.65 9.32
C GLY A 80 -14.16 6.04 8.80
N LEU A 81 -14.61 6.40 7.60
CA LEU A 81 -14.37 7.70 7.01
C LEU A 81 -15.29 8.76 7.60
N GLN A 82 -16.58 8.44 7.81
CA GLN A 82 -17.55 9.41 8.34
C GLN A 82 -17.24 9.84 9.77
N THR A 83 -16.66 8.98 10.59
CA THR A 83 -16.26 9.32 11.97
C THR A 83 -15.16 10.37 12.06
N VAL A 84 -14.41 10.58 10.97
CA VAL A 84 -13.27 11.51 10.93
C VAL A 84 -13.56 12.78 10.11
N VAL A 85 -14.74 12.87 9.55
CA VAL A 85 -15.17 14.04 8.76
C VAL A 85 -15.74 15.11 9.70
N PRO A 86 -15.35 16.37 9.55
CA PRO A 86 -15.93 17.46 10.34
C PRO A 86 -17.46 17.53 10.22
N GLU A 87 -18.12 17.97 11.28
CA GLU A 87 -19.58 18.15 11.30
C GLU A 87 -20.06 18.99 10.09
N GLY A 88 -21.08 18.51 9.42
CA GLY A 88 -21.65 19.14 8.21
C GLY A 88 -20.85 18.93 6.93
N LYS A 89 -19.86 18.03 6.92
CA LYS A 89 -19.13 17.59 5.75
C LYS A 89 -19.47 16.15 5.42
N THR A 90 -19.28 15.77 4.17
CA THR A 90 -19.41 14.39 3.68
C THR A 90 -18.08 13.98 3.04
N ALA A 91 -17.64 12.78 3.31
CA ALA A 91 -16.50 12.19 2.62
C ALA A 91 -16.98 11.10 1.65
N GLU A 92 -16.39 11.09 0.49
CA GLU A 92 -16.67 10.14 -0.56
C GLU A 92 -15.36 9.54 -1.08
N TYR A 93 -15.33 8.23 -1.32
CA TYR A 93 -14.24 7.56 -2.04
C TYR A 93 -14.51 7.62 -3.54
N TYR A 94 -13.63 8.29 -4.26
CA TYR A 94 -13.64 8.22 -5.71
C TYR A 94 -12.60 7.21 -6.20
N ILE A 95 -13.05 6.17 -6.88
CA ILE A 95 -12.23 5.14 -7.48
C ILE A 95 -12.25 5.33 -9.01
N SER A 96 -11.10 5.60 -9.64
CA SER A 96 -11.02 5.84 -11.09
C SER A 96 -11.50 4.62 -11.89
N PRO A 97 -12.60 4.70 -12.65
CA PRO A 97 -13.14 3.56 -13.40
C PRO A 97 -12.24 3.08 -14.54
N ASP A 98 -11.27 3.92 -14.93
CA ASP A 98 -10.47 3.70 -16.14
C ASP A 98 -9.16 2.95 -15.87
N LYS A 99 -8.86 2.62 -14.61
CA LYS A 99 -7.63 1.91 -14.26
C LYS A 99 -7.90 0.47 -13.87
N PRO A 100 -7.18 -0.49 -14.44
CA PRO A 100 -7.30 -1.89 -14.04
C PRO A 100 -6.80 -2.08 -12.60
N ILE A 101 -7.48 -2.94 -11.84
CA ILE A 101 -7.03 -3.37 -10.52
C ILE A 101 -6.01 -4.50 -10.71
N TYR A 102 -4.84 -4.36 -10.10
CA TYR A 102 -3.81 -5.39 -10.11
C TYR A 102 -3.66 -6.03 -8.73
N LYS A 103 -3.58 -7.37 -8.71
CA LYS A 103 -3.14 -8.11 -7.53
C LYS A 103 -1.63 -8.03 -7.43
N ASN A 104 -1.14 -7.52 -6.32
CA ASN A 104 0.28 -7.53 -5.97
C ASN A 104 0.62 -8.73 -5.07
N SER A 105 1.91 -8.96 -4.86
CA SER A 105 2.39 -9.94 -3.87
C SER A 105 1.93 -9.55 -2.46
N TYR A 106 1.64 -10.56 -1.64
CA TYR A 106 1.16 -10.39 -0.26
C TYR A 106 2.34 -10.06 0.68
N GLU A 107 2.80 -8.80 0.65
CA GLU A 107 4.00 -8.42 1.40
C GLU A 107 3.71 -7.64 2.70
N ASN A 108 2.46 -7.20 2.90
CA ASN A 108 2.17 -6.23 3.96
C ASN A 108 1.86 -6.86 5.32
N THR A 109 1.25 -8.04 5.33
CA THR A 109 0.88 -8.72 6.57
C THR A 109 1.14 -10.20 6.42
N ALA A 110 2.01 -10.74 7.24
CA ALA A 110 2.39 -12.14 7.20
C ALA A 110 2.60 -12.73 8.59
N PHE A 111 2.19 -13.97 8.76
CA PHE A 111 2.61 -14.77 9.89
C PHE A 111 4.03 -15.28 9.69
N GLN A 112 4.84 -15.16 10.72
CA GLN A 112 6.20 -15.69 10.72
C GLN A 112 6.39 -16.65 11.87
N VAL A 113 6.96 -17.80 11.57
CA VAL A 113 7.36 -18.78 12.57
C VAL A 113 8.89 -18.78 12.63
N PRO A 114 9.50 -18.43 13.78
CA PRO A 114 10.95 -18.46 13.91
C PRO A 114 11.48 -19.87 13.61
N VAL A 115 12.61 -19.95 12.92
CA VAL A 115 13.27 -21.23 12.60
C VAL A 115 13.66 -22.04 13.83
N THR A 116 13.78 -21.40 14.98
CA THR A 116 14.06 -22.03 16.28
C THR A 116 12.82 -22.59 16.96
N SER A 117 11.62 -22.40 16.40
CA SER A 117 10.38 -22.91 16.98
C SER A 117 10.18 -24.38 16.60
N ASP A 118 9.89 -25.19 17.58
CA ASP A 118 9.46 -26.59 17.42
C ASP A 118 7.92 -26.74 17.28
N LYS A 119 7.21 -25.62 17.14
CA LYS A 119 5.74 -25.56 17.10
C LYS A 119 5.18 -25.14 15.74
N ALA A 120 5.96 -25.18 14.65
CA ALA A 120 5.54 -24.70 13.33
C ALA A 120 4.20 -25.31 12.89
N ASP A 121 4.04 -26.64 13.06
CA ASP A 121 2.80 -27.34 12.69
C ASP A 121 1.60 -26.85 13.51
N ARG A 122 1.79 -26.56 14.79
CA ARG A 122 0.73 -26.03 15.65
C ARG A 122 0.31 -24.62 15.23
N VAL A 123 1.29 -23.79 14.87
CA VAL A 123 1.01 -22.43 14.34
C VAL A 123 0.24 -22.53 13.02
N ALA A 124 0.65 -23.42 12.10
CA ALA A 124 -0.07 -23.65 10.86
C ALA A 124 -1.53 -24.10 11.08
N MET A 125 -1.75 -25.02 12.02
CA MET A 125 -3.11 -25.47 12.41
C MET A 125 -3.94 -24.32 12.97
N PHE A 126 -3.36 -23.50 13.85
CA PHE A 126 -4.04 -22.34 14.44
C PHE A 126 -4.42 -21.30 13.38
N VAL A 127 -3.48 -20.94 12.51
CA VAL A 127 -3.73 -19.98 11.41
C VAL A 127 -4.82 -20.51 10.47
N ASN A 128 -4.77 -21.81 10.12
CA ASN A 128 -5.81 -22.43 9.29
C ASN A 128 -7.19 -22.42 9.97
N LEU A 129 -7.24 -22.64 11.27
CA LEU A 129 -8.49 -22.55 12.03
C LEU A 129 -9.03 -21.12 12.04
N LEU A 130 -8.17 -20.14 12.28
CA LEU A 130 -8.51 -18.72 12.28
C LEU A 130 -9.08 -18.23 10.92
N GLN A 131 -8.66 -18.87 9.81
CA GLN A 131 -9.15 -18.56 8.47
C GLN A 131 -10.48 -19.25 8.12
N LYS A 132 -10.99 -20.17 8.97
CA LYS A 132 -12.17 -21.00 8.65
C LYS A 132 -13.25 -21.04 9.72
N ASN A 133 -12.93 -20.59 10.93
CA ASN A 133 -13.85 -20.63 12.07
C ASN A 133 -14.33 -19.24 12.43
N THR A 134 -15.63 -18.98 12.20
CA THR A 134 -16.26 -17.67 12.44
C THR A 134 -16.20 -17.26 13.92
N GLU A 135 -16.44 -18.20 14.84
CA GLU A 135 -16.40 -17.91 16.27
C GLU A 135 -15.01 -17.44 16.70
N LEU A 136 -13.96 -18.14 16.25
CA LEU A 136 -12.60 -17.73 16.53
C LEU A 136 -12.23 -16.40 15.86
N ALA A 137 -12.67 -16.18 14.63
CA ALA A 137 -12.47 -14.91 13.94
C ALA A 137 -13.15 -13.75 14.70
N ASN A 138 -14.39 -13.95 15.13
CA ASN A 138 -15.12 -12.96 15.92
C ASN A 138 -14.46 -12.70 17.28
N LEU A 139 -13.98 -13.75 17.96
CA LEU A 139 -13.24 -13.59 19.21
C LEU A 139 -12.00 -12.72 19.06
N PHE A 140 -11.26 -12.89 17.95
CA PHE A 140 -10.10 -12.05 17.65
C PHE A 140 -10.48 -10.63 17.24
N ALA A 141 -11.54 -10.48 16.44
CA ALA A 141 -11.98 -9.19 15.93
C ALA A 141 -12.65 -8.32 17.01
N TYR A 142 -13.50 -8.94 17.81
CA TYR A 142 -14.47 -8.23 18.64
C TYR A 142 -14.40 -8.56 20.13
N GLY A 143 -13.75 -9.66 20.50
CA GLY A 143 -13.74 -10.14 21.89
C GLY A 143 -14.90 -11.09 22.22
N ILE A 144 -15.47 -10.94 23.40
CA ILE A 144 -16.47 -11.85 23.97
C ILE A 144 -17.87 -11.24 23.84
N GLU A 145 -18.79 -12.00 23.23
CA GLU A 145 -20.20 -11.58 23.13
C GLU A 145 -20.82 -11.38 24.51
N GLY A 146 -21.59 -10.31 24.65
CA GLY A 146 -22.19 -9.88 25.90
C GLY A 146 -21.25 -9.13 26.85
N THR A 147 -19.95 -9.06 26.54
CA THR A 147 -18.94 -8.31 27.32
C THR A 147 -18.33 -7.19 26.48
N ASP A 148 -17.80 -7.52 25.32
CA ASP A 148 -17.11 -6.58 24.44
C ASP A 148 -17.99 -6.14 23.27
N TYR A 149 -18.94 -6.97 22.86
CA TYR A 149 -19.92 -6.67 21.82
C TYR A 149 -21.26 -7.38 22.07
N GLU A 150 -22.27 -6.93 21.36
CA GLU A 150 -23.58 -7.57 21.24
C GLU A 150 -23.97 -7.73 19.78
N LEU A 151 -24.91 -8.63 19.49
CA LEU A 151 -25.45 -8.78 18.14
C LEU A 151 -26.78 -8.00 18.02
N ILE A 152 -26.80 -7.08 17.05
CA ILE A 152 -28.00 -6.34 16.64
C ILE A 152 -28.29 -6.71 15.19
N ASP A 153 -29.44 -7.32 14.95
CA ASP A 153 -29.85 -7.78 13.62
C ASP A 153 -28.79 -8.65 12.92
N GLY A 154 -28.05 -9.48 13.69
CA GLY A 154 -27.02 -10.35 13.20
C GLY A 154 -25.68 -9.66 12.85
N LYS A 155 -25.53 -8.40 13.20
CA LYS A 155 -24.29 -7.62 13.07
C LYS A 155 -23.70 -7.32 14.45
N VAL A 156 -22.40 -7.22 14.50
CA VAL A 156 -21.67 -6.85 15.72
C VAL A 156 -21.82 -5.37 16.02
N SER A 157 -22.35 -5.06 17.20
CA SER A 157 -22.33 -3.73 17.81
C SER A 157 -21.33 -3.73 18.96
N LYS A 158 -20.26 -2.96 18.86
CA LYS A 158 -19.22 -2.90 19.88
C LYS A 158 -19.76 -2.20 21.14
N ILE A 159 -19.56 -2.80 22.31
CA ILE A 159 -19.84 -2.21 23.62
C ILE A 159 -18.63 -1.36 24.04
N ASN A 160 -17.43 -1.85 23.80
CA ASN A 160 -16.18 -1.16 24.07
C ASN A 160 -15.50 -0.78 22.75
N ASN A 161 -14.92 0.41 22.70
CA ASN A 161 -14.21 0.91 21.49
C ASN A 161 -12.79 0.36 21.36
N ASP A 162 -12.36 -0.52 22.26
CA ASP A 162 -11.01 -1.09 22.19
C ASP A 162 -10.93 -2.13 21.08
N GLU A 163 -10.15 -1.83 20.06
CA GLU A 163 -9.84 -2.79 19.00
C GLU A 163 -8.67 -3.67 19.43
N LEU A 164 -8.95 -4.93 19.69
CA LEU A 164 -7.90 -5.91 20.04
C LEU A 164 -7.02 -6.24 18.83
N PHE A 165 -7.65 -6.46 17.68
CA PHE A 165 -6.97 -6.72 16.40
C PHE A 165 -7.75 -6.09 15.25
N TYR A 166 -7.03 -5.46 14.34
CA TYR A 166 -7.62 -4.91 13.13
C TYR A 166 -7.98 -6.02 12.13
N GLU A 167 -9.05 -5.80 11.35
CA GLU A 167 -9.59 -6.72 10.36
C GLU A 167 -8.54 -7.22 9.35
N TRP A 168 -7.59 -6.39 9.01
CA TRP A 168 -6.54 -6.67 8.03
C TRP A 168 -5.32 -7.42 8.58
N MET A 169 -5.29 -7.73 9.89
CA MET A 169 -4.07 -8.28 10.51
C MET A 169 -3.96 -9.80 10.39
N ILE A 170 -4.89 -10.54 10.93
CA ILE A 170 -4.65 -11.95 11.17
C ILE A 170 -5.81 -12.91 10.85
N TYR A 171 -7.01 -12.44 10.65
CA TYR A 171 -8.17 -13.30 10.41
C TYR A 171 -8.81 -13.05 9.04
N ASN A 172 -9.67 -13.95 8.62
CA ASN A 172 -10.37 -13.82 7.36
C ASN A 172 -11.65 -13.00 7.56
N VAL A 173 -11.60 -11.75 7.16
CA VAL A 173 -12.74 -10.82 7.27
C VAL A 173 -14.00 -11.32 6.54
N ASN A 174 -13.85 -12.18 5.52
CA ASN A 174 -15.00 -12.72 4.78
C ASN A 174 -15.84 -13.73 5.57
N ILE A 175 -15.30 -14.26 6.69
CA ILE A 175 -16.03 -15.18 7.57
C ILE A 175 -16.38 -14.55 8.92
N SER A 176 -15.84 -13.40 9.28
CA SER A 176 -16.22 -12.67 10.49
C SER A 176 -17.63 -12.10 10.35
N THR A 177 -18.32 -11.94 11.45
CA THR A 177 -19.62 -11.28 11.48
C THR A 177 -19.44 -9.79 11.18
N PRO A 178 -20.15 -9.21 10.22
CA PRO A 178 -20.01 -7.79 9.91
C PRO A 178 -20.38 -6.91 11.10
N SER A 179 -19.67 -5.80 11.28
CA SER A 179 -20.03 -4.77 12.25
C SER A 179 -21.24 -3.96 11.78
N THR A 180 -22.05 -3.46 12.72
CA THR A 180 -23.11 -2.48 12.46
C THR A 180 -22.59 -1.18 11.86
N ALA A 181 -21.28 -0.93 11.99
CA ALA A 181 -20.62 0.21 11.39
C ALA A 181 -20.57 0.14 9.86
N TYR A 182 -20.69 -1.06 9.26
CA TYR A 182 -20.64 -1.26 7.81
C TYR A 182 -22.04 -1.46 7.21
N THR A 183 -22.33 -0.69 6.15
CA THR A 183 -23.53 -0.89 5.37
C THR A 183 -23.44 -2.19 4.57
N ASP A 184 -24.60 -2.74 4.18
CA ASP A 184 -24.61 -3.95 3.34
C ASP A 184 -24.00 -3.67 1.95
N GLU A 185 -24.18 -2.46 1.43
CA GLU A 185 -23.57 -1.99 0.17
C GLU A 185 -22.03 -1.96 0.28
N PHE A 186 -21.50 -1.44 1.38
CA PHE A 186 -20.04 -1.46 1.62
C PHE A 186 -19.51 -2.90 1.66
N MET A 187 -20.20 -3.79 2.39
CA MET A 187 -19.79 -5.19 2.49
C MET A 187 -19.86 -5.92 1.15
N GLU A 188 -20.81 -5.57 0.30
CA GLU A 188 -20.90 -6.12 -1.05
C GLU A 188 -19.72 -5.66 -1.93
N VAL A 189 -19.39 -4.37 -1.91
CA VAL A 189 -18.21 -3.83 -2.60
C VAL A 189 -16.94 -4.48 -2.07
N TYR A 190 -16.79 -4.59 -0.74
CA TYR A 190 -15.62 -5.17 -0.10
C TYR A 190 -15.39 -6.63 -0.49
N LYS A 191 -16.45 -7.47 -0.45
CA LYS A 191 -16.40 -8.89 -0.85
C LYS A 191 -16.06 -9.08 -2.32
N ASN A 192 -16.47 -8.15 -3.15
CA ASN A 192 -16.29 -8.20 -4.60
C ASN A 192 -15.08 -7.36 -5.07
N TRP A 193 -14.30 -6.79 -4.17
CA TRP A 193 -13.19 -5.88 -4.48
C TRP A 193 -12.21 -6.47 -5.50
N ASP A 194 -11.88 -7.74 -5.35
CA ASP A 194 -10.93 -8.44 -6.21
C ASP A 194 -11.55 -8.97 -7.52
N ASN A 195 -12.86 -8.78 -7.73
CA ASN A 195 -13.52 -9.24 -8.94
C ASN A 195 -12.97 -8.46 -10.15
N GLY A 196 -12.44 -9.21 -11.12
CA GLY A 196 -11.82 -8.65 -12.30
C GLY A 196 -10.36 -8.17 -12.10
N ALA A 197 -9.81 -8.27 -10.91
CA ALA A 197 -8.41 -7.94 -10.66
C ALA A 197 -7.47 -8.92 -11.38
N LYS A 198 -6.45 -8.36 -12.04
CA LYS A 198 -5.46 -9.14 -12.79
C LYS A 198 -4.18 -9.30 -11.95
N PRO A 199 -3.48 -10.43 -12.03
CA PRO A 199 -2.15 -10.53 -11.45
C PRO A 199 -1.23 -9.44 -12.04
N SER A 200 -0.48 -8.74 -11.18
CA SER A 200 0.56 -7.84 -11.69
C SER A 200 1.66 -8.63 -12.39
N ALA A 201 2.46 -7.96 -13.21
CA ALA A 201 3.59 -8.59 -13.89
C ALA A 201 4.56 -9.26 -12.89
N THR A 202 4.69 -8.67 -11.70
CA THR A 202 5.56 -9.14 -10.62
C THR A 202 4.85 -10.01 -9.58
N PHE A 203 3.61 -10.42 -9.82
CA PHE A 203 2.86 -11.23 -8.86
C PHE A 203 3.57 -12.55 -8.53
N GLY A 204 4.00 -12.70 -7.28
CA GLY A 204 4.78 -13.83 -6.77
C GLY A 204 6.29 -13.74 -7.01
N PHE A 205 6.77 -12.66 -7.66
CA PHE A 205 8.20 -12.41 -7.82
C PHE A 205 8.77 -11.75 -6.56
N ASN A 206 9.85 -12.32 -6.03
CA ASN A 206 10.59 -11.78 -4.89
C ASN A 206 12.05 -11.58 -5.30
N ILE A 207 12.60 -10.40 -5.02
CA ILE A 207 13.98 -10.08 -5.34
C ILE A 207 14.91 -10.63 -4.25
N ASP A 208 15.92 -11.39 -4.65
CA ASP A 208 17.06 -11.70 -3.80
C ASP A 208 18.16 -10.64 -3.96
N TYR A 209 18.29 -9.80 -2.95
CA TYR A 209 19.30 -8.74 -2.92
C TYR A 209 20.70 -9.22 -2.53
N SER A 210 20.93 -10.51 -2.29
CA SER A 210 22.20 -11.03 -1.75
C SER A 210 23.41 -10.63 -2.56
N ASN A 211 23.30 -10.59 -3.90
CA ASN A 211 24.38 -10.25 -4.83
C ASN A 211 24.49 -8.74 -5.13
N ILE A 212 23.50 -7.94 -4.74
CA ILE A 212 23.40 -6.51 -5.11
C ILE A 212 23.09 -5.63 -3.87
N LYS A 213 23.48 -6.08 -2.68
CA LYS A 213 23.22 -5.34 -1.41
C LYS A 213 23.87 -3.95 -1.39
N THR A 214 25.09 -3.87 -1.94
CA THR A 214 25.84 -2.62 -1.97
C THR A 214 25.17 -1.62 -2.90
N GLU A 215 24.85 -2.05 -4.11
CA GLU A 215 24.15 -1.24 -5.12
C GLU A 215 22.80 -0.78 -4.58
N LYS A 216 22.01 -1.71 -3.98
CA LYS A 216 20.71 -1.36 -3.36
C LYS A 216 20.84 -0.27 -2.32
N ALA A 217 21.79 -0.40 -1.38
CA ALA A 217 22.00 0.59 -0.33
C ALA A 217 22.43 1.95 -0.89
N GLN A 218 23.30 1.96 -1.89
CA GLN A 218 23.77 3.20 -2.53
C GLN A 218 22.64 3.87 -3.33
N ILE A 219 21.85 3.10 -4.09
CA ILE A 219 20.68 3.59 -4.84
C ILE A 219 19.63 4.17 -3.90
N ASP A 220 19.33 3.50 -2.78
CA ASP A 220 18.41 4.01 -1.78
C ASP A 220 18.89 5.33 -1.18
N SER A 221 20.19 5.45 -0.89
CA SER A 221 20.78 6.71 -0.39
C SER A 221 20.64 7.84 -1.41
N VAL A 222 20.96 7.59 -2.67
CA VAL A 222 20.77 8.56 -3.76
C VAL A 222 19.31 8.95 -3.93
N TRP A 223 18.41 7.98 -3.85
CA TRP A 223 16.97 8.22 -3.93
C TRP A 223 16.49 9.15 -2.81
N ASP A 224 16.92 8.87 -1.58
CA ASP A 224 16.55 9.65 -0.42
C ASP A 224 17.11 11.07 -0.46
N GLU A 225 18.33 11.23 -0.94
CA GLU A 225 19.01 12.52 -0.97
C GLU A 225 18.61 13.41 -2.14
N LEU A 226 18.40 12.84 -3.32
CA LEU A 226 18.18 13.61 -4.54
C LEU A 226 16.74 13.51 -5.07
N ALA A 227 16.17 12.31 -5.18
CA ALA A 227 14.85 12.12 -5.78
C ALA A 227 13.71 12.55 -4.85
N LYS A 228 13.76 12.22 -3.56
CA LYS A 228 12.71 12.61 -2.61
C LYS A 228 12.51 14.13 -2.51
N PRO A 229 13.55 14.98 -2.43
CA PRO A 229 13.35 16.43 -2.46
C PRO A 229 12.69 16.93 -3.75
N MET A 230 12.97 16.31 -4.90
CA MET A 230 12.31 16.63 -6.16
C MET A 230 10.83 16.24 -6.11
N LEU A 231 10.51 15.02 -5.65
CA LEU A 231 9.14 14.53 -5.49
C LEU A 231 8.36 15.25 -4.37
N ALA A 232 9.06 15.88 -3.44
CA ALA A 232 8.45 16.75 -2.43
C ALA A 232 8.27 18.20 -2.92
N GLY A 233 8.68 18.53 -4.15
CA GLY A 233 8.53 19.83 -4.76
C GLY A 233 9.62 20.85 -4.38
N LEU A 234 10.61 20.48 -3.55
CA LEU A 234 11.65 21.40 -3.09
C LEU A 234 12.69 21.72 -4.18
N LYS A 235 12.90 20.79 -5.11
CA LYS A 235 13.86 20.94 -6.21
C LYS A 235 13.12 20.84 -7.55
N ASP A 236 13.46 21.72 -8.48
CA ASP A 236 12.92 21.67 -9.84
C ASP A 236 13.56 20.54 -10.66
N TYR A 237 12.85 20.10 -11.70
CA TYR A 237 13.29 19.00 -12.55
C TYR A 237 14.52 19.36 -13.37
N ASP A 238 14.45 20.47 -14.11
CA ASP A 238 15.41 20.76 -15.17
C ASP A 238 16.84 21.01 -14.63
N SER A 239 16.95 21.59 -13.42
CA SER A 239 18.25 21.85 -12.77
C SER A 239 18.84 20.66 -12.01
N ASN A 240 18.05 19.61 -11.71
CA ASN A 240 18.48 18.56 -10.81
C ASN A 240 18.48 17.16 -11.43
N ILE A 241 17.85 16.95 -12.58
CA ILE A 241 17.67 15.64 -13.17
C ILE A 241 18.99 14.97 -13.60
N ASP A 242 19.92 15.75 -14.16
CA ASP A 242 21.19 15.21 -14.65
C ASP A 242 22.10 14.78 -13.50
N GLU A 243 22.08 15.51 -12.35
CA GLU A 243 22.76 15.11 -11.14
C GLU A 243 22.21 13.78 -10.60
N LEU A 244 20.88 13.66 -10.50
CA LEU A 244 20.21 12.43 -10.03
C LEU A 244 20.56 11.23 -10.92
N ARG A 245 20.49 11.38 -12.24
CA ARG A 245 20.85 10.32 -13.19
C ARG A 245 22.31 9.88 -13.04
N SER A 246 23.21 10.85 -12.94
CA SER A 246 24.63 10.59 -12.79
C SER A 246 24.94 9.87 -11.45
N ALA A 247 24.29 10.28 -10.37
CA ALA A 247 24.45 9.67 -9.06
C ALA A 247 23.90 8.22 -9.03
N LEU A 248 22.72 7.97 -9.62
CA LEU A 248 22.18 6.62 -9.73
C LEU A 248 23.11 5.71 -10.54
N LYS A 249 23.65 6.19 -11.64
CA LYS A 249 24.61 5.42 -12.45
C LYS A 249 25.88 5.10 -11.64
N ALA A 250 26.41 6.08 -10.91
CA ALA A 250 27.59 5.88 -10.05
C ALA A 250 27.31 4.91 -8.87
N ALA A 251 26.06 4.87 -8.40
CA ALA A 251 25.59 3.93 -7.37
C ALA A 251 25.43 2.48 -7.88
N GLY A 252 25.70 2.21 -9.16
CA GLY A 252 25.64 0.85 -9.75
C GLY A 252 24.29 0.49 -10.32
N TRP A 253 23.49 1.45 -10.76
CA TRP A 253 22.15 1.25 -11.32
C TRP A 253 22.09 0.17 -12.40
N ASP A 254 23.05 0.18 -13.34
CA ASP A 254 23.06 -0.79 -14.44
C ASP A 254 23.25 -2.23 -13.94
N THR A 255 24.15 -2.43 -12.98
CA THR A 255 24.39 -3.74 -12.34
C THR A 255 23.16 -4.21 -11.59
N TYR A 256 22.54 -3.31 -10.83
CA TYR A 256 21.34 -3.56 -10.06
C TYR A 256 20.17 -4.04 -10.93
N VAL A 257 19.88 -3.29 -11.99
CA VAL A 257 18.78 -3.64 -12.91
C VAL A 257 19.07 -4.96 -13.66
N ALA A 258 20.31 -5.19 -14.07
CA ALA A 258 20.69 -6.41 -14.77
C ALA A 258 20.48 -7.67 -13.92
N GLU A 259 20.85 -7.61 -12.63
CA GLU A 259 20.63 -8.75 -11.71
C GLU A 259 19.12 -8.99 -11.48
N ILE A 260 18.35 -7.95 -11.22
CA ILE A 260 16.90 -8.10 -11.02
C ILE A 260 16.21 -8.63 -12.28
N ARG A 261 16.61 -8.16 -13.48
CA ARG A 261 16.07 -8.67 -14.73
C ARG A 261 16.38 -10.16 -14.91
N LYS A 262 17.60 -10.57 -14.62
CA LYS A 262 17.98 -11.99 -14.66
C LYS A 262 17.08 -12.83 -13.76
N GLN A 263 16.88 -12.42 -12.50
CA GLN A 263 16.02 -13.12 -11.56
C GLN A 263 14.55 -13.15 -12.03
N TYR A 264 14.08 -12.07 -12.62
CA TYR A 264 12.73 -11.98 -13.17
C TYR A 264 12.54 -12.91 -14.38
N ASP A 265 13.52 -12.98 -15.28
CA ASP A 265 13.49 -13.89 -16.44
C ASP A 265 13.50 -15.36 -15.98
N GLU A 266 14.31 -15.69 -14.96
CA GLU A 266 14.31 -17.02 -14.33
C GLU A 266 12.95 -17.34 -13.67
N PHE A 267 12.35 -16.39 -12.99
CA PHE A 267 11.01 -16.53 -12.42
C PHE A 267 9.95 -16.80 -13.49
N LEU A 268 9.98 -16.07 -14.60
CA LEU A 268 9.04 -16.27 -15.70
C LEU A 268 9.21 -17.63 -16.38
N ALA A 269 10.44 -18.12 -16.51
CA ALA A 269 10.74 -19.43 -17.08
C ALA A 269 10.24 -20.60 -16.23
N ASN A 270 10.04 -20.38 -14.92
CA ASN A 270 9.60 -21.39 -13.95
C ASN A 270 8.11 -21.26 -13.59
N LYS A 271 7.37 -20.33 -14.19
CA LYS A 271 5.95 -20.07 -13.94
C LYS A 271 5.06 -20.85 -14.92
#